data_32e75a7fcc6ee2a92d5cc1646ed07ab7
#
_entry.id   32e75a7fcc6ee2a92d5cc1646ed07ab7
#
_cell.length_a   1.000
_cell.length_b   1.000
_cell.length_c   1.000
_cell.angle_alpha   90.00
_cell.angle_beta   90.00
_cell.angle_gamma   90.00
#
_symmetry.space_group_name_H-M   'P 1'
#
loop_
_entity.id
_entity.type
_entity.pdbx_description
1 polymer ?
#
loop_
_entity_poly.entity_id
_entity_poly.type
_entity_poly.pdbx_seq_one_letter_code
_entity_poly.pdbx_strand_id
1 'polypeptide(L)'
;MGAIAKDDQQLTIYFNSESTIGKQTHAYITASSKEIRAIDITKENLTGMQWAELADNLEVELSDLIDTKHPKFKDTYGEQDVKLEENDWIKILQGEPALITWPIVIIGNQFLLVKNPSDVVKHINH
;
A
#
# COMPACT_ATOMS: atom_id res chain seq x y z
N MET A 1 -16.47 13.03 3.25
CA MET A 1 -15.60 11.99 3.84
C MET A 1 -15.08 11.09 2.74
N GLY A 2 -13.79 10.84 2.73
CA GLY A 2 -13.21 9.94 1.75
C GLY A 2 -13.53 8.48 2.05
N ALA A 3 -13.20 7.60 1.08
CA ALA A 3 -13.37 6.16 1.24
C ALA A 3 -12.39 5.56 2.26
N ILE A 4 -11.38 6.32 2.65
CA ILE A 4 -10.32 5.89 3.54
C ILE A 4 -10.55 6.46 4.94
N ALA A 5 -10.51 5.60 5.94
CA ALA A 5 -10.69 6.02 7.33
C ALA A 5 -9.50 6.86 7.80
N LYS A 6 -9.78 7.94 8.53
CA LYS A 6 -8.76 8.87 9.04
C LYS A 6 -9.07 9.21 10.49
N ASP A 7 -8.92 8.24 11.36
CA ASP A 7 -9.13 8.42 12.79
C ASP A 7 -7.76 8.55 13.47
N ASP A 8 -7.56 9.62 14.24
CA ASP A 8 -6.29 9.89 14.93
C ASP A 8 -5.87 8.75 15.86
N GLN A 9 -6.84 8.04 16.41
CA GLN A 9 -6.54 6.95 17.34
C GLN A 9 -6.46 5.60 16.66
N GLN A 10 -6.91 5.52 15.41
CA GLN A 10 -6.88 4.30 14.65
C GLN A 10 -5.72 4.32 13.67
N LEU A 11 -5.04 3.21 13.59
CA LEU A 11 -3.97 3.01 12.64
C LEU A 11 -4.47 2.00 11.60
N THR A 12 -4.35 2.35 10.33
CA THR A 12 -4.76 1.47 9.24
C THR A 12 -3.54 1.07 8.43
N ILE A 13 -3.45 -0.20 8.10
CA ILE A 13 -2.41 -0.69 7.19
C ILE A 13 -3.03 -1.47 6.04
N TYR A 14 -2.62 -1.11 4.82
CA TYR A 14 -2.88 -1.90 3.62
C TYR A 14 -1.57 -2.60 3.28
N PHE A 15 -1.57 -3.93 3.28
CA PHE A 15 -0.33 -4.67 3.11
C PHE A 15 -0.54 -5.93 2.28
N ASN A 16 0.55 -6.40 1.68
CA ASN A 16 0.59 -7.67 0.99
C ASN A 16 1.17 -8.70 1.96
N SER A 17 0.35 -9.64 2.41
CA SER A 17 0.76 -10.64 3.39
C SER A 17 1.80 -11.63 2.85
N GLU A 18 1.98 -11.66 1.54
CA GLU A 18 2.99 -12.53 0.91
C GLU A 18 4.33 -11.80 0.75
N SER A 19 4.36 -10.50 0.97
CA SER A 19 5.57 -9.68 0.88
C SER A 19 6.28 -9.65 2.22
N THR A 20 7.62 -9.77 2.20
CA THR A 20 8.43 -9.69 3.42
C THR A 20 8.24 -8.34 4.11
N ILE A 21 8.29 -7.26 3.33
CA ILE A 21 8.11 -5.91 3.88
C ILE A 21 6.70 -5.76 4.46
N GLY A 22 5.70 -6.32 3.79
CA GLY A 22 4.32 -6.28 4.28
C GLY A 22 4.16 -6.99 5.62
N LYS A 23 4.71 -8.20 5.73
CA LYS A 23 4.64 -8.96 6.96
C LYS A 23 5.38 -8.27 8.11
N GLN A 24 6.57 -7.74 7.84
CA GLN A 24 7.37 -7.07 8.85
C GLN A 24 6.70 -5.79 9.33
N THR A 25 6.16 -5.00 8.42
CA THR A 25 5.46 -3.76 8.77
C THR A 25 4.23 -4.07 9.62
N HIS A 26 3.46 -5.09 9.22
CA HIS A 26 2.30 -5.52 9.99
C HIS A 26 2.68 -5.94 11.41
N ALA A 27 3.81 -6.67 11.54
CA ALA A 27 4.29 -7.09 12.86
C ALA A 27 4.68 -5.91 13.75
N TYR A 28 5.37 -4.91 13.20
CA TYR A 28 5.72 -3.71 13.95
C TYR A 28 4.48 -2.97 14.44
N ILE A 29 3.49 -2.86 13.57
CA ILE A 29 2.25 -2.15 13.91
C ILE A 29 1.45 -2.92 14.94
N THR A 30 1.38 -4.25 14.80
CA THR A 30 0.66 -5.10 15.75
C THR A 30 1.26 -5.02 17.14
N ALA A 31 2.55 -4.77 17.24
CA ALA A 31 3.22 -4.62 18.53
C ALA A 31 2.89 -3.28 19.22
N SER A 32 2.29 -2.34 18.50
CA SER A 32 1.88 -1.07 19.11
C SER A 32 0.62 -1.29 19.93
N SER A 33 0.37 -0.38 20.87
CA SER A 33 -0.83 -0.45 21.71
C SER A 33 -2.05 0.23 21.09
N LYS A 34 -1.91 0.73 19.88
CA LYS A 34 -3.00 1.45 19.20
C LYS A 34 -3.99 0.48 18.57
N GLU A 35 -5.20 0.95 18.39
CA GLU A 35 -6.19 0.21 17.64
C GLU A 35 -5.76 0.10 16.19
N ILE A 36 -5.78 -1.10 15.65
CA ILE A 36 -5.25 -1.37 14.30
C ILE A 36 -6.33 -1.96 13.43
N ARG A 37 -6.43 -1.42 12.21
CA ARG A 37 -7.22 -1.99 11.15
C ARG A 37 -6.26 -2.48 10.07
N ALA A 38 -6.12 -3.78 9.93
CA ALA A 38 -5.21 -4.38 8.97
C ALA A 38 -6.00 -4.94 7.78
N ILE A 39 -5.63 -4.51 6.59
CA ILE A 39 -6.28 -4.93 5.35
C ILE A 39 -5.24 -5.61 4.47
N ASP A 40 -5.41 -6.91 4.29
CA ASP A 40 -4.55 -7.71 3.42
C ASP A 40 -5.06 -7.59 1.99
N ILE A 41 -4.33 -6.87 1.15
CA ILE A 41 -4.75 -6.61 -0.23
C ILE A 41 -4.76 -7.87 -1.10
N THR A 42 -4.15 -8.95 -0.65
CA THR A 42 -4.24 -10.22 -1.37
C THR A 42 -5.57 -10.92 -1.13
N LYS A 43 -6.32 -10.50 -0.12
CA LYS A 43 -7.59 -11.10 0.26
C LYS A 43 -8.78 -10.14 0.11
N GLU A 44 -8.53 -8.85 0.19
CA GLU A 44 -9.57 -7.83 0.04
C GLU A 44 -9.21 -6.91 -1.12
N ASN A 45 -10.15 -6.75 -2.05
CA ASN A 45 -9.95 -5.85 -3.19
C ASN A 45 -10.35 -4.43 -2.81
N LEU A 46 -9.48 -3.48 -3.14
CA LEU A 46 -9.82 -2.07 -3.04
C LEU A 46 -10.46 -1.62 -4.35
N THR A 47 -11.36 -0.65 -4.25
CA THR A 47 -11.95 -0.05 -5.45
C THR A 47 -10.91 0.83 -6.14
N GLY A 48 -11.16 1.14 -7.41
CA GLY A 48 -10.30 2.07 -8.15
C GLY A 48 -10.23 3.42 -7.48
N MET A 49 -11.36 3.89 -6.93
CA MET A 49 -11.41 5.16 -6.20
C MET A 49 -10.53 5.13 -4.95
N GLN A 50 -10.53 4.01 -4.22
CA GLN A 50 -9.67 3.87 -3.04
C GLN A 50 -8.20 3.92 -3.41
N TRP A 51 -7.81 3.23 -4.49
CA TRP A 51 -6.42 3.27 -4.95
C TRP A 51 -6.02 4.68 -5.37
N ALA A 52 -6.88 5.36 -6.12
CA ALA A 52 -6.61 6.73 -6.54
C ALA A 52 -6.49 7.68 -5.34
N GLU A 53 -7.35 7.51 -4.34
CA GLU A 53 -7.31 8.33 -3.13
C GLU A 53 -6.03 8.08 -2.32
N LEU A 54 -5.59 6.83 -2.22
CA LEU A 54 -4.35 6.50 -1.53
C LEU A 54 -3.15 7.15 -2.22
N ALA A 55 -3.06 7.02 -3.54
CA ALA A 55 -1.95 7.63 -4.29
C ALA A 55 -1.97 9.15 -4.15
N ASP A 56 -3.14 9.75 -4.21
CA ASP A 56 -3.28 11.20 -4.10
C ASP A 56 -2.82 11.70 -2.73
N ASN A 57 -3.25 11.03 -1.66
CA ASN A 57 -2.84 11.42 -0.31
C ASN A 57 -1.37 11.12 -0.02
N LEU A 58 -0.80 10.12 -0.70
CA LEU A 58 0.64 9.84 -0.61
C LEU A 58 1.46 10.78 -1.47
N GLU A 59 0.81 11.54 -2.35
CA GLU A 59 1.47 12.42 -3.32
C GLU A 59 2.41 11.66 -4.25
N VAL A 60 1.94 10.49 -4.70
CA VAL A 60 2.69 9.64 -5.64
C VAL A 60 1.80 9.28 -6.83
N GLU A 61 2.43 8.78 -7.89
CA GLU A 61 1.70 8.22 -9.02
C GLU A 61 1.20 6.82 -8.68
N LEU A 62 0.14 6.37 -9.36
CA LEU A 62 -0.35 5.01 -9.17
C LEU A 62 0.73 3.98 -9.50
N SER A 63 1.55 4.26 -10.51
CA SER A 63 2.66 3.38 -10.90
C SER A 63 3.69 3.21 -9.79
N ASP A 64 3.82 4.19 -8.90
CA ASP A 64 4.77 4.10 -7.79
C ASP A 64 4.35 3.08 -6.74
N LEU A 65 3.09 2.66 -6.76
CA LEU A 65 2.59 1.63 -5.85
C LEU A 65 2.86 0.22 -6.34
N ILE A 66 3.31 0.08 -7.59
CA ILE A 66 3.53 -1.21 -8.23
C ILE A 66 5.02 -1.48 -8.38
N ASP A 67 5.44 -2.68 -8.03
CA ASP A 67 6.82 -3.10 -8.24
C ASP A 67 7.00 -3.53 -9.70
N THR A 68 7.40 -2.58 -10.53
CA THR A 68 7.61 -2.83 -11.96
C THR A 68 8.85 -3.68 -12.24
N LYS A 69 9.65 -3.93 -11.23
CA LYS A 69 10.82 -4.81 -11.33
C LYS A 69 10.51 -6.25 -10.99
N HIS A 70 9.30 -6.49 -10.51
CA HIS A 70 8.86 -7.84 -10.15
C HIS A 70 8.82 -8.71 -11.41
N PRO A 71 9.30 -9.98 -11.35
CA PRO A 71 9.29 -10.86 -12.53
C PRO A 71 7.93 -10.99 -13.19
N LYS A 72 6.87 -11.04 -12.40
CA LYS A 72 5.52 -11.17 -12.91
C LYS A 72 5.13 -9.95 -13.76
N PHE A 73 5.55 -8.75 -13.36
CA PHE A 73 5.30 -7.54 -14.15
C PHE A 73 6.10 -7.59 -15.45
N LYS A 74 7.37 -7.98 -15.39
CA LYS A 74 8.22 -8.07 -16.56
C LYS A 74 7.71 -9.11 -17.55
N ASP A 75 7.20 -10.23 -17.06
CA ASP A 75 6.64 -11.28 -17.92
C ASP A 75 5.43 -10.81 -18.69
N THR A 76 4.64 -9.94 -18.10
CA THR A 76 3.39 -9.45 -18.71
C THR A 76 3.64 -8.23 -19.60
N TYR A 77 4.48 -7.29 -19.16
CA TYR A 77 4.64 -5.98 -19.81
C TYR A 77 6.03 -5.73 -20.39
N GLY A 78 7.01 -6.60 -20.14
CA GLY A 78 8.36 -6.46 -20.62
C GLY A 78 9.26 -5.70 -19.65
N GLU A 79 10.54 -5.57 -20.05
CA GLU A 79 11.55 -4.95 -19.20
C GLU A 79 11.77 -3.46 -19.46
N GLN A 80 11.18 -2.95 -20.54
CA GLN A 80 11.33 -1.54 -20.89
C GLN A 80 10.31 -0.70 -20.14
N ASP A 81 10.55 0.61 -20.14
CA ASP A 81 9.60 1.55 -19.55
C ASP A 81 8.24 1.41 -20.21
N VAL A 82 7.26 1.10 -19.40
CA VAL A 82 5.89 0.90 -19.85
C VAL A 82 5.10 2.16 -19.57
N LYS A 83 4.50 2.71 -20.61
CA LYS A 83 3.64 3.90 -20.48
C LYS A 83 2.19 3.44 -20.52
N LEU A 84 1.64 3.28 -19.33
CA LEU A 84 0.24 2.90 -19.17
C LEU A 84 -0.54 4.11 -18.67
N GLU A 85 -1.82 4.11 -18.97
CA GLU A 85 -2.71 5.16 -18.49
C GLU A 85 -3.21 4.83 -17.09
N GLU A 86 -3.81 5.81 -16.43
CA GLU A 86 -4.27 5.67 -15.04
C GLU A 86 -5.19 4.46 -14.87
N ASN A 87 -6.13 4.26 -15.79
CA ASN A 87 -7.04 3.11 -15.71
C ASN A 87 -6.32 1.77 -15.81
N ASP A 88 -5.24 1.72 -16.58
CA ASP A 88 -4.44 0.51 -16.71
C ASP A 88 -3.72 0.18 -15.41
N TRP A 89 -3.17 1.19 -14.76
CA TRP A 89 -2.51 1.01 -13.46
C TRP A 89 -3.51 0.54 -12.40
N ILE A 90 -4.72 1.10 -12.40
CA ILE A 90 -5.76 0.69 -11.47
C ILE A 90 -6.13 -0.78 -11.69
N LYS A 91 -6.25 -1.21 -12.93
CA LYS A 91 -6.55 -2.61 -13.24
C LYS A 91 -5.47 -3.56 -12.72
N ILE A 92 -4.20 -3.14 -12.82
CA ILE A 92 -3.09 -3.92 -12.30
C ILE A 92 -3.17 -3.99 -10.77
N LEU A 93 -3.43 -2.87 -10.11
CA LEU A 93 -3.55 -2.83 -8.65
C LEU A 93 -4.67 -3.73 -8.16
N GLN A 94 -5.78 -3.79 -8.88
CA GLN A 94 -6.92 -4.61 -8.49
C GLN A 94 -6.74 -6.08 -8.85
N GLY A 95 -6.08 -6.37 -9.97
CA GLY A 95 -5.96 -7.74 -10.47
C GLY A 95 -4.71 -8.48 -10.07
N GLU A 96 -3.65 -7.76 -9.68
CA GLU A 96 -2.34 -8.37 -9.41
C GLU A 96 -1.77 -7.84 -8.10
N PRO A 97 -2.40 -8.17 -6.95
CA PRO A 97 -1.92 -7.65 -5.66
C PRO A 97 -0.50 -8.09 -5.30
N ALA A 98 -0.01 -9.19 -5.91
CA ALA A 98 1.37 -9.62 -5.70
C ALA A 98 2.40 -8.58 -6.14
N LEU A 99 2.02 -7.66 -7.02
CA LEU A 99 2.90 -6.60 -7.50
C LEU A 99 2.97 -5.41 -6.55
N ILE A 100 2.14 -5.39 -5.53
CA ILE A 100 2.11 -4.31 -4.55
C ILE A 100 2.88 -4.80 -3.32
N THR A 101 4.14 -4.40 -3.22
CA THR A 101 5.01 -4.92 -2.17
C THR A 101 5.13 -3.99 -0.97
N TRP A 102 5.00 -2.68 -1.19
CA TRP A 102 5.17 -1.71 -0.12
C TRP A 102 3.86 -1.43 0.60
N PRO A 103 3.84 -1.59 1.94
CA PRO A 103 2.62 -1.30 2.70
C PRO A 103 2.31 0.19 2.72
N ILE A 104 1.03 0.49 2.88
CA ILE A 104 0.56 1.86 3.09
C ILE A 104 -0.01 1.92 4.50
N VAL A 105 0.53 2.84 5.30
CA VAL A 105 0.11 3.01 6.69
C VAL A 105 -0.54 4.38 6.84
N ILE A 106 -1.71 4.41 7.46
CA ILE A 106 -2.43 5.65 7.75
C ILE A 106 -2.49 5.82 9.25
N ILE A 107 -1.93 6.94 9.72
CA ILE A 107 -1.96 7.32 11.14
C ILE A 107 -2.64 8.68 11.20
N GLY A 108 -3.90 8.70 11.68
CA GLY A 108 -4.68 9.93 11.64
C GLY A 108 -4.83 10.44 10.21
N ASN A 109 -4.28 11.61 9.94
CA ASN A 109 -4.30 12.22 8.62
C ASN A 109 -3.00 12.00 7.83
N GLN A 110 -2.06 11.27 8.40
CA GLN A 110 -0.76 11.03 7.78
C GLN A 110 -0.76 9.72 7.00
N PHE A 111 -0.37 9.79 5.73
CA PHE A 111 -0.27 8.62 4.87
C PHE A 111 1.20 8.34 4.61
N LEU A 112 1.60 7.08 4.78
CA LEU A 112 3.00 6.65 4.65
C LEU A 112 3.10 5.49 3.68
N LEU A 113 3.97 5.60 2.69
CA LEU A 113 4.35 4.46 1.85
C LEU A 113 5.62 3.87 2.46
N VAL A 114 5.50 2.66 2.99
CA VAL A 114 6.57 2.08 3.81
C VAL A 114 7.49 1.23 2.94
N LYS A 115 8.67 1.74 2.67
CA LYS A 115 9.71 1.00 1.94
C LYS A 115 10.68 0.31 2.88
N ASN A 116 10.75 0.76 4.13
CA ASN A 116 11.55 0.15 5.18
C ASN A 116 10.65 0.00 6.42
N PRO A 117 10.39 -1.24 6.88
CA PRO A 117 9.45 -1.44 7.99
C PRO A 117 9.80 -0.66 9.26
N SER A 118 11.09 -0.46 9.53
CA SER A 118 11.50 0.26 10.74
C SER A 118 11.10 1.73 10.71
N ASP A 119 10.81 2.30 9.53
CA ASP A 119 10.40 3.69 9.43
C ASP A 119 9.07 3.95 10.10
N VAL A 120 8.19 2.95 10.15
CA VAL A 120 6.88 3.12 10.75
C VAL A 120 6.96 3.32 12.26
N VAL A 121 7.98 2.75 12.89
CA VAL A 121 8.16 2.85 14.33
C VAL A 121 8.31 4.30 14.78
N LYS A 122 8.96 5.12 13.96
CA LYS A 122 9.17 6.53 14.28
C LYS A 122 7.85 7.31 14.36
N HIS A 123 6.82 6.82 13.72
CA HIS A 123 5.52 7.49 13.65
C HIS A 123 4.52 6.97 14.67
N ILE A 124 4.72 5.77 15.22
CA ILE A 124 3.76 5.17 16.14
C ILE A 124 4.22 5.19 17.60
N ASN A 125 5.49 5.45 17.86
CA ASN A 125 6.06 5.47 19.22
C ASN A 125 6.27 6.90 19.72
N HIS A 126 5.20 7.67 19.72
CA HIS A 126 5.24 9.04 20.24
C HIS A 126 4.50 9.15 21.54
#